data_96f775c83cf9ceca906830a7555c520c
#
_entry.id   96f775c83cf9ceca906830a7555c520c
#
_cell.length_a   1.000
_cell.length_b   1.000
_cell.length_c   1.000
_cell.angle_alpha   90.00
_cell.angle_beta   90.00
_cell.angle_gamma   90.00
#
_symmetry.space_group_name_H-M   'P 1'
#
loop_
_entity.id
_entity.type
_entity.pdbx_description
1 polymer ?
#
loop_
_entity_poly.entity_id
_entity_poly.type
_entity_poly.pdbx_seq_one_letter_code
_entity_poly.pdbx_strand_id
1 'polypeptide(L)'
;MNISEAINSGLLLAFEQLLVIYIIALFTFALLFGRYVFFKRKRMVEKVNRARKLFDLAIFTQLLRIVSNESYVNALEEMILAEKLGVFDNDKAVKVSSKVVKDVAKEIRGLFRVFSARTLLEKNWKTLNKYSIQGMIVSFLALSTSVFALIVLILSDGQNASVYLSAGFSIALGTVAMYYYVRSFRSYAIVRSLVRESTVKLYRVYIDYVNHRSTDGKGRS
;
A
#
# COMPACT_ATOMS: atom_id res chain seq x y z
N MET A 1 0.96 -4.72 -60.22
CA MET A 1 0.67 -4.63 -58.78
C MET A 1 -0.50 -3.68 -58.59
N ASN A 2 -1.61 -4.20 -58.11
CA ASN A 2 -2.85 -3.41 -57.98
C ASN A 2 -2.69 -2.45 -56.77
N ILE A 3 -3.18 -1.22 -56.87
CA ILE A 3 -3.05 -0.20 -55.81
C ILE A 3 -3.57 -0.75 -54.45
N SER A 4 -4.62 -1.56 -54.47
CA SER A 4 -5.16 -2.23 -53.28
C SER A 4 -4.20 -3.24 -52.66
N GLU A 5 -3.41 -3.96 -53.47
CA GLU A 5 -2.39 -4.89 -52.97
C GLU A 5 -1.20 -4.17 -52.36
N ALA A 6 -0.80 -3.03 -52.91
CA ALA A 6 0.26 -2.20 -52.36
C ALA A 6 -0.13 -1.55 -51.02
N ILE A 7 -1.40 -1.11 -50.90
CA ILE A 7 -1.92 -0.57 -49.62
C ILE A 7 -2.00 -1.67 -48.57
N ASN A 8 -2.51 -2.86 -48.91
CA ASN A 8 -2.62 -3.97 -47.96
C ASN A 8 -1.25 -4.46 -47.49
N SER A 9 -0.26 -4.57 -48.39
CA SER A 9 1.11 -4.95 -47.99
C SER A 9 1.78 -3.90 -47.09
N GLY A 10 1.54 -2.61 -47.36
CA GLY A 10 2.06 -1.53 -46.53
C GLY A 10 1.43 -1.52 -45.11
N LEU A 11 0.12 -1.74 -45.03
CA LEU A 11 -0.58 -1.85 -43.72
C LEU A 11 -0.12 -3.07 -42.94
N LEU A 12 0.09 -4.19 -43.58
CA LEU A 12 0.58 -5.42 -42.95
C LEU A 12 1.98 -5.23 -42.34
N LEU A 13 2.89 -4.62 -43.10
CA LEU A 13 4.24 -4.31 -42.65
C LEU A 13 4.23 -3.33 -41.45
N ALA A 14 3.38 -2.31 -41.49
CA ALA A 14 3.21 -1.39 -40.40
C ALA A 14 2.66 -2.08 -39.11
N PHE A 15 1.70 -2.99 -39.26
CA PHE A 15 1.15 -3.76 -38.18
C PHE A 15 2.20 -4.68 -37.55
N GLU A 16 3.01 -5.37 -38.36
CA GLU A 16 4.11 -6.21 -37.91
C GLU A 16 5.13 -5.40 -37.08
N GLN A 17 5.56 -4.25 -37.59
CA GLN A 17 6.49 -3.38 -36.89
C GLN A 17 5.91 -2.88 -35.55
N LEU A 18 4.65 -2.47 -35.51
CA LEU A 18 3.98 -2.05 -34.29
C LEU A 18 3.89 -3.19 -33.28
N LEU A 19 3.60 -4.42 -33.73
CA LEU A 19 3.54 -5.59 -32.84
C LEU A 19 4.91 -5.91 -32.25
N VAL A 20 5.99 -5.85 -33.02
CA VAL A 20 7.36 -6.03 -32.54
C VAL A 20 7.73 -4.98 -31.50
N ILE A 21 7.45 -3.70 -31.78
CA ILE A 21 7.70 -2.59 -30.84
C ILE A 21 6.92 -2.81 -29.54
N TYR A 22 5.65 -3.23 -29.64
CA TYR A 22 4.81 -3.54 -28.49
C TYR A 22 5.39 -4.68 -27.64
N ILE A 23 5.85 -5.77 -28.27
CA ILE A 23 6.48 -6.91 -27.57
C ILE A 23 7.74 -6.45 -26.82
N ILE A 24 8.61 -5.68 -27.48
CA ILE A 24 9.83 -5.14 -26.88
C ILE A 24 9.49 -4.24 -25.67
N ALA A 25 8.54 -3.33 -25.85
CA ALA A 25 8.09 -2.45 -24.78
C ALA A 25 7.53 -3.22 -23.58
N LEU A 26 6.68 -4.22 -23.82
CA LEU A 26 6.06 -5.07 -22.82
C LEU A 26 7.09 -5.94 -22.09
N PHE A 27 8.06 -6.50 -22.81
CA PHE A 27 9.17 -7.28 -22.25
C PHE A 27 10.07 -6.40 -21.38
N THR A 28 10.47 -5.23 -21.86
CA THR A 28 11.29 -4.27 -21.12
C THR A 28 10.58 -3.84 -19.85
N PHE A 29 9.29 -3.55 -19.94
CA PHE A 29 8.47 -3.16 -18.80
C PHE A 29 8.33 -4.29 -17.77
N ALA A 30 8.09 -5.52 -18.21
CA ALA A 30 8.00 -6.70 -17.36
C ALA A 30 9.33 -6.99 -16.64
N LEU A 31 10.47 -6.83 -17.32
CA LEU A 31 11.80 -6.98 -16.74
C LEU A 31 12.10 -5.90 -15.69
N LEU A 32 11.87 -4.63 -16.01
CA LEU A 32 12.10 -3.51 -15.09
C LEU A 32 11.21 -3.65 -13.85
N PHE A 33 9.94 -4.02 -14.05
CA PHE A 33 9.01 -4.20 -12.96
C PHE A 33 9.32 -5.45 -12.14
N GLY A 34 9.64 -6.57 -12.77
CA GLY A 34 10.06 -7.80 -12.12
C GLY A 34 11.29 -7.57 -11.23
N ARG A 35 12.31 -6.87 -11.76
CA ARG A 35 13.48 -6.45 -10.99
C ARG A 35 13.11 -5.54 -9.83
N TYR A 36 12.24 -4.56 -10.05
CA TYR A 36 11.75 -3.67 -9.01
C TYR A 36 11.03 -4.42 -7.89
N VAL A 37 10.09 -5.30 -8.24
CA VAL A 37 9.32 -6.08 -7.27
C VAL A 37 10.21 -7.04 -6.50
N PHE A 38 11.08 -7.80 -7.20
CA PHE A 38 11.90 -8.81 -6.57
C PHE A 38 12.92 -8.23 -5.59
N PHE A 39 13.70 -7.23 -6.01
CA PHE A 39 14.75 -6.66 -5.17
C PHE A 39 14.20 -5.71 -4.09
N LYS A 40 13.25 -4.85 -4.43
CA LYS A 40 12.69 -3.91 -3.44
C LYS A 40 11.73 -4.58 -2.47
N ARG A 41 10.99 -5.61 -2.91
CA ARG A 41 10.09 -6.38 -2.04
C ARG A 41 10.86 -7.06 -0.91
N LYS A 42 11.95 -7.78 -1.21
CA LYS A 42 12.76 -8.46 -0.18
C LYS A 42 13.24 -7.47 0.89
N ARG A 43 13.81 -6.33 0.47
CA ARG A 43 14.23 -5.28 1.41
C ARG A 43 13.07 -4.63 2.17
N MET A 44 11.89 -4.56 1.55
CA MET A 44 10.72 -3.94 2.16
C MET A 44 10.05 -4.87 3.19
N VAL A 45 10.10 -6.19 3.03
CA VAL A 45 9.57 -7.17 4.01
C VAL A 45 10.14 -6.92 5.40
N GLU A 46 11.46 -6.83 5.52
CA GLU A 46 12.11 -6.57 6.81
C GLU A 46 11.69 -5.23 7.41
N LYS A 47 11.63 -4.17 6.57
CA LYS A 47 11.23 -2.83 7.01
C LYS A 47 9.77 -2.81 7.48
N VAL A 48 8.87 -3.50 6.76
CA VAL A 48 7.46 -3.61 7.14
C VAL A 48 7.31 -4.41 8.43
N ASN A 49 8.04 -5.51 8.61
CA ASN A 49 8.01 -6.28 9.84
C ASN A 49 8.54 -5.49 11.04
N ARG A 50 9.60 -4.69 10.86
CA ARG A 50 10.06 -3.75 11.88
C ARG A 50 9.00 -2.69 12.18
N ALA A 51 8.42 -2.07 11.16
CA ALA A 51 7.38 -1.05 11.32
C ALA A 51 6.15 -1.60 12.07
N ARG A 52 5.73 -2.83 11.80
CA ARG A 52 4.66 -3.52 12.55
C ARG A 52 4.98 -3.58 14.05
N LYS A 53 6.15 -4.11 14.38
CA LYS A 53 6.59 -4.20 15.79
C LYS A 53 6.64 -2.82 16.46
N LEU A 54 7.06 -1.79 15.72
CA LEU A 54 7.12 -0.42 16.22
C LEU A 54 5.73 0.18 16.47
N PHE A 55 4.77 -0.07 15.57
CA PHE A 55 3.38 0.34 15.78
C PHE A 55 2.74 -0.41 16.94
N ASP A 56 2.96 -1.72 17.05
CA ASP A 56 2.44 -2.54 18.13
C ASP A 56 3.02 -2.09 19.50
N LEU A 57 4.32 -1.78 19.55
CA LEU A 57 4.97 -1.22 20.74
C LEU A 57 4.40 0.17 21.11
N ALA A 58 4.20 1.05 20.11
CA ALA A 58 3.63 2.37 20.35
C ALA A 58 2.18 2.29 20.87
N ILE A 59 1.36 1.38 20.33
CA ILE A 59 0.01 1.11 20.80
C ILE A 59 0.06 0.64 22.27
N PHE A 60 0.91 -0.35 22.55
CA PHE A 60 1.07 -0.91 23.90
C PHE A 60 1.52 0.15 24.90
N THR A 61 2.50 0.96 24.56
CA THR A 61 3.01 2.04 25.42
C THR A 61 1.95 3.09 25.72
N GLN A 62 1.14 3.48 24.71
CA GLN A 62 0.04 4.42 24.91
C GLN A 62 -1.08 3.83 25.76
N LEU A 63 -1.43 2.55 25.55
CA LEU A 63 -2.39 1.84 26.40
C LEU A 63 -1.93 1.77 27.84
N LEU A 64 -0.67 1.39 28.09
CA LEU A 64 -0.10 1.37 29.45
C LEU A 64 -0.17 2.75 30.10
N ARG A 65 0.14 3.82 29.36
CA ARG A 65 0.08 5.18 29.88
C ARG A 65 -1.33 5.60 30.29
N ILE A 66 -2.35 5.18 29.54
CA ILE A 66 -3.75 5.44 29.88
C ILE A 66 -4.15 4.64 31.11
N VAL A 67 -3.84 3.33 31.16
CA VAL A 67 -4.25 2.42 32.22
C VAL A 67 -3.47 2.67 33.55
N SER A 68 -2.21 3.09 33.48
CA SER A 68 -1.41 3.39 34.65
C SER A 68 -1.76 4.73 35.34
N ASN A 69 -2.55 5.56 34.68
CA ASN A 69 -2.99 6.84 35.26
C ASN A 69 -4.41 6.71 35.78
N GLU A 70 -4.52 6.57 37.12
CA GLU A 70 -5.79 6.38 37.85
C GLU A 70 -6.82 7.48 37.51
N SER A 71 -6.38 8.74 37.38
CA SER A 71 -7.26 9.85 37.01
C SER A 71 -7.83 9.68 35.57
N TYR A 72 -7.10 9.01 34.66
CA TYR A 72 -7.57 8.74 33.32
C TYR A 72 -8.55 7.56 33.30
N VAL A 73 -8.31 6.53 34.10
CA VAL A 73 -9.21 5.38 34.24
C VAL A 73 -10.55 5.83 34.80
N ASN A 74 -10.54 6.59 35.92
CA ASN A 74 -11.75 7.13 36.53
C ASN A 74 -12.53 8.03 35.54
N ALA A 75 -11.84 8.90 34.81
CA ALA A 75 -12.50 9.76 33.80
C ALA A 75 -13.12 8.95 32.64
N LEU A 76 -12.49 7.84 32.25
CA LEU A 76 -13.03 6.93 31.23
C LEU A 76 -14.25 6.17 31.73
N GLU A 77 -14.21 5.66 32.97
CA GLU A 77 -15.35 4.99 33.62
C GLU A 77 -16.55 5.93 33.71
N GLU A 78 -16.33 7.18 34.13
CA GLU A 78 -17.39 8.19 34.20
C GLU A 78 -17.99 8.51 32.84
N MET A 79 -17.16 8.64 31.79
CA MET A 79 -17.63 8.87 30.42
C MET A 79 -18.46 7.68 29.90
N ILE A 80 -18.04 6.44 30.17
CA ILE A 80 -18.77 5.22 29.76
C ILE A 80 -20.10 5.12 30.51
N LEU A 81 -20.11 5.43 31.82
CA LEU A 81 -21.32 5.46 32.62
C LEU A 81 -22.30 6.51 32.14
N ALA A 82 -21.83 7.72 31.85
CA ALA A 82 -22.66 8.81 31.29
C ALA A 82 -23.29 8.44 29.95
N GLU A 83 -22.53 7.77 29.06
CA GLU A 83 -23.04 7.29 27.77
C GLU A 83 -24.08 6.16 27.94
N LYS A 84 -23.83 5.19 28.84
CA LYS A 84 -24.75 4.07 29.10
C LYS A 84 -26.07 4.52 29.76
N LEU A 85 -26.00 5.54 30.60
CA LEU A 85 -27.19 6.04 31.33
C LEU A 85 -28.01 7.04 30.51
N GLY A 86 -27.51 7.46 29.32
CA GLY A 86 -28.18 8.47 28.49
C GLY A 86 -28.28 9.84 29.16
N VAL A 87 -27.56 10.04 30.26
CA VAL A 87 -27.57 11.27 31.08
C VAL A 87 -26.57 12.26 30.54
N PHE A 88 -26.77 12.69 29.29
CA PHE A 88 -26.25 13.99 28.86
C PHE A 88 -27.23 15.10 29.25
N ASP A 89 -27.66 15.09 30.51
CA ASP A 89 -28.42 16.20 31.05
C ASP A 89 -27.42 17.27 31.47
N ASN A 90 -27.51 18.44 30.86
CA ASN A 90 -26.54 19.54 30.94
C ASN A 90 -26.31 20.11 32.35
N ASP A 91 -27.10 19.72 33.35
CA ASP A 91 -27.06 20.33 34.70
C ASP A 91 -26.35 19.50 35.76
N LYS A 92 -26.02 18.25 35.46
CA LYS A 92 -25.21 17.38 36.36
C LYS A 92 -23.97 16.86 35.63
N ALA A 93 -23.34 17.70 34.80
CA ALA A 93 -22.03 17.38 34.26
C ALA A 93 -21.10 17.07 35.45
N VAL A 94 -20.80 15.81 35.55
CA VAL A 94 -19.79 15.29 36.47
C VAL A 94 -18.62 16.27 36.45
N LYS A 95 -18.23 16.78 37.63
CA LYS A 95 -17.12 17.73 37.82
C LYS A 95 -15.76 17.06 37.55
N VAL A 96 -15.66 16.28 36.50
CA VAL A 96 -14.35 15.85 36.00
C VAL A 96 -13.68 17.12 35.47
N SER A 97 -12.52 17.44 35.99
CA SER A 97 -11.76 18.60 35.54
C SER A 97 -11.73 18.61 34.01
N SER A 98 -12.28 19.63 33.38
CA SER A 98 -12.35 19.75 31.91
C SER A 98 -10.98 19.57 31.26
N LYS A 99 -9.91 19.75 32.01
CA LYS A 99 -8.52 19.52 31.63
C LYS A 99 -8.22 18.01 31.51
N VAL A 100 -8.62 17.19 32.48
CA VAL A 100 -8.38 15.73 32.46
C VAL A 100 -9.12 15.09 31.31
N VAL A 101 -10.37 15.46 31.06
CA VAL A 101 -11.16 14.96 29.92
C VAL A 101 -10.50 15.32 28.57
N LYS A 102 -9.99 16.55 28.44
CA LYS A 102 -9.28 16.99 27.24
C LYS A 102 -7.97 16.19 27.02
N ASP A 103 -7.24 15.92 28.09
CA ASP A 103 -5.98 15.17 28.04
C ASP A 103 -6.24 13.71 27.68
N VAL A 104 -7.24 13.06 28.31
CA VAL A 104 -7.68 11.70 27.96
C VAL A 104 -8.12 11.62 26.52
N ALA A 105 -8.95 12.55 26.06
CA ALA A 105 -9.41 12.60 24.67
C ALA A 105 -8.26 12.80 23.67
N LYS A 106 -7.18 13.50 24.05
CA LYS A 106 -5.97 13.67 23.25
C LYS A 106 -5.17 12.36 23.14
N GLU A 107 -5.00 11.64 24.27
CA GLU A 107 -4.30 10.35 24.29
C GLU A 107 -5.07 9.29 23.49
N ILE A 108 -6.39 9.20 23.65
CA ILE A 108 -7.24 8.29 22.88
C ILE A 108 -7.15 8.59 21.38
N ARG A 109 -7.23 9.86 20.97
CA ARG A 109 -7.03 10.25 19.55
C ARG A 109 -5.65 9.87 19.05
N GLY A 110 -4.63 10.01 19.87
CA GLY A 110 -3.27 9.55 19.58
C GLY A 110 -3.21 8.05 19.29
N LEU A 111 -3.83 7.25 20.18
CA LEU A 111 -3.93 5.79 20.06
C LEU A 111 -4.65 5.37 18.76
N PHE A 112 -5.82 5.97 18.48
CA PHE A 112 -6.56 5.69 17.23
C PHE A 112 -5.77 6.03 15.97
N ARG A 113 -4.99 7.11 16.00
CA ARG A 113 -4.12 7.49 14.87
C ARG A 113 -3.04 6.44 14.61
N VAL A 114 -2.40 5.92 15.67
CA VAL A 114 -1.37 4.87 15.53
C VAL A 114 -1.99 3.56 15.05
N PHE A 115 -3.15 3.19 15.60
CA PHE A 115 -3.89 2.00 15.19
C PHE A 115 -4.33 2.07 13.72
N SER A 116 -4.87 3.21 13.29
CA SER A 116 -5.25 3.45 11.89
C SER A 116 -4.05 3.38 10.95
N ALA A 117 -2.90 3.92 11.33
CA ALA A 117 -1.67 3.85 10.55
C ALA A 117 -1.18 2.39 10.41
N ARG A 118 -1.25 1.61 11.49
CA ARG A 118 -0.91 0.18 11.48
C ARG A 118 -1.84 -0.63 10.58
N THR A 119 -3.15 -0.38 10.65
CA THR A 119 -4.15 -1.04 9.80
C THR A 119 -3.96 -0.67 8.32
N LEU A 120 -3.68 0.60 8.05
CA LEU A 120 -3.40 1.09 6.70
C LEU A 120 -2.12 0.48 6.12
N LEU A 121 -1.08 0.28 6.93
CA LEU A 121 0.14 -0.42 6.55
C LEU A 121 -0.16 -1.85 6.10
N GLU A 122 -0.93 -2.60 6.89
CA GLU A 122 -1.31 -3.98 6.58
C GLU A 122 -2.13 -4.09 5.29
N LYS A 123 -3.15 -3.24 5.16
CA LYS A 123 -4.01 -3.20 3.97
C LYS A 123 -3.19 -2.95 2.71
N ASN A 124 -2.33 -1.93 2.74
CA ASN A 124 -1.53 -1.57 1.57
C ASN A 124 -0.41 -2.58 1.30
N TRP A 125 0.15 -3.23 2.32
CA TRP A 125 1.11 -4.31 2.14
C TRP A 125 0.48 -5.53 1.47
N LYS A 126 -0.72 -5.95 1.90
CA LYS A 126 -1.48 -7.03 1.24
C LYS A 126 -1.82 -6.68 -0.20
N THR A 127 -2.28 -5.45 -0.43
CA THR A 127 -2.61 -4.92 -1.76
C THR A 127 -1.38 -4.91 -2.68
N LEU A 128 -0.24 -4.42 -2.20
CA LEU A 128 1.03 -4.41 -2.93
C LEU A 128 1.42 -5.83 -3.36
N ASN A 129 1.39 -6.79 -2.44
CA ASN A 129 1.76 -8.18 -2.74
C ASN A 129 0.81 -8.81 -3.77
N LYS A 130 -0.50 -8.64 -3.60
CA LYS A 130 -1.53 -9.19 -4.50
C LYS A 130 -1.34 -8.65 -5.92
N TYR A 131 -1.34 -7.34 -6.08
CA TYR A 131 -1.28 -6.73 -7.42
C TYR A 131 0.09 -6.86 -8.08
N SER A 132 1.17 -6.96 -7.33
CA SER A 132 2.49 -7.26 -7.90
C SER A 132 2.53 -8.63 -8.55
N ILE A 133 2.00 -9.66 -7.89
CA ILE A 133 1.96 -11.03 -8.42
C ILE A 133 1.00 -11.11 -9.62
N GLN A 134 -0.20 -10.54 -9.48
CA GLN A 134 -1.19 -10.53 -10.56
C GLN A 134 -0.66 -9.79 -11.80
N GLY A 135 -0.01 -8.64 -11.60
CA GLY A 135 0.62 -7.90 -12.71
C GLY A 135 1.68 -8.70 -13.44
N MET A 136 2.53 -9.45 -12.72
CA MET A 136 3.53 -10.32 -13.34
C MET A 136 2.89 -11.45 -14.15
N ILE A 137 1.89 -12.13 -13.60
CA ILE A 137 1.19 -13.23 -14.30
C ILE A 137 0.53 -12.72 -15.57
N VAL A 138 -0.21 -11.60 -15.48
CA VAL A 138 -0.92 -11.04 -16.63
C VAL A 138 0.05 -10.51 -17.69
N SER A 139 1.20 -9.92 -17.28
CA SER A 139 2.24 -9.52 -18.23
C SER A 139 2.87 -10.71 -18.96
N PHE A 140 3.08 -11.82 -18.25
CA PHE A 140 3.58 -13.03 -18.88
C PHE A 140 2.58 -13.59 -19.91
N LEU A 141 1.29 -13.62 -19.58
CA LEU A 141 0.24 -14.02 -20.51
C LEU A 141 0.16 -13.08 -21.71
N ALA A 142 0.23 -11.75 -21.51
CA ALA A 142 0.25 -10.78 -22.59
C ALA A 142 1.45 -10.97 -23.52
N LEU A 143 2.64 -11.23 -22.99
CA LEU A 143 3.84 -11.55 -23.75
C LEU A 143 3.68 -12.83 -24.58
N SER A 144 3.19 -13.90 -23.95
CA SER A 144 2.99 -15.19 -24.63
C SER A 144 2.00 -15.07 -25.79
N THR A 145 0.89 -14.34 -25.59
CA THR A 145 -0.10 -14.11 -26.66
C THR A 145 0.42 -13.20 -27.75
N SER A 146 1.27 -12.21 -27.45
CA SER A 146 1.92 -11.36 -28.45
C SER A 146 2.91 -12.14 -29.31
N VAL A 147 3.73 -12.99 -28.68
CA VAL A 147 4.68 -13.84 -29.40
C VAL A 147 3.94 -14.84 -30.28
N PHE A 148 2.86 -15.42 -29.78
CA PHE A 148 2.01 -16.29 -30.60
C PHE A 148 1.42 -15.56 -31.80
N ALA A 149 0.88 -14.35 -31.61
CA ALA A 149 0.38 -13.51 -32.71
C ALA A 149 1.45 -13.24 -33.76
N LEU A 150 2.69 -12.94 -33.35
CA LEU A 150 3.80 -12.70 -34.24
C LEU A 150 4.19 -13.96 -35.07
N ILE A 151 4.25 -15.12 -34.42
CA ILE A 151 4.55 -16.39 -35.07
C ILE A 151 3.48 -16.71 -36.14
N VAL A 152 2.21 -16.58 -35.79
CA VAL A 152 1.10 -16.85 -36.74
C VAL A 152 1.11 -15.83 -37.86
N LEU A 153 1.44 -14.55 -37.58
CA LEU A 153 1.57 -13.52 -38.64
C LEU A 153 2.63 -13.91 -39.68
N ILE A 154 3.79 -14.35 -39.22
CA ILE A 154 4.91 -14.75 -40.11
C ILE A 154 4.55 -16.00 -40.91
N LEU A 155 3.86 -16.97 -40.30
CA LEU A 155 3.54 -18.25 -40.95
C LEU A 155 2.35 -18.17 -41.92
N SER A 156 1.44 -17.19 -41.75
CA SER A 156 0.18 -17.08 -42.50
C SER A 156 0.13 -15.93 -43.53
N ASP A 157 1.26 -15.29 -43.81
CA ASP A 157 1.34 -14.11 -44.69
C ASP A 157 0.30 -13.01 -44.35
N GLY A 158 -0.07 -12.91 -43.04
CA GLY A 158 -0.91 -11.86 -42.54
C GLY A 158 -2.42 -11.97 -42.80
N GLN A 159 -2.88 -12.99 -43.50
CA GLN A 159 -4.31 -13.10 -43.87
C GLN A 159 -5.19 -13.82 -42.84
N ASN A 160 -4.62 -14.19 -41.71
CA ASN A 160 -5.34 -14.98 -40.70
C ASN A 160 -6.01 -14.09 -39.64
N ALA A 161 -7.33 -14.15 -39.53
CA ALA A 161 -8.11 -13.42 -38.50
C ALA A 161 -7.66 -13.70 -37.08
N SER A 162 -7.07 -14.90 -36.83
CA SER A 162 -6.54 -15.28 -35.52
C SER A 162 -5.38 -14.37 -35.04
N VAL A 163 -4.62 -13.78 -35.98
CA VAL A 163 -3.53 -12.83 -35.66
C VAL A 163 -4.10 -11.58 -35.00
N TYR A 164 -5.12 -10.99 -35.62
CA TYR A 164 -5.73 -9.77 -35.10
C TYR A 164 -6.46 -9.99 -33.78
N LEU A 165 -7.11 -11.14 -33.62
CA LEU A 165 -7.73 -11.52 -32.34
C LEU A 165 -6.71 -11.72 -31.23
N SER A 166 -5.62 -12.43 -31.49
CA SER A 166 -4.57 -12.67 -30.50
C SER A 166 -3.81 -11.39 -30.15
N ALA A 167 -3.54 -10.51 -31.11
CA ALA A 167 -2.93 -9.20 -30.89
C ALA A 167 -3.87 -8.30 -30.05
N GLY A 168 -5.15 -8.23 -30.39
CA GLY A 168 -6.16 -7.49 -29.62
C GLY A 168 -6.27 -7.99 -28.17
N PHE A 169 -6.29 -9.30 -27.99
CA PHE A 169 -6.32 -9.91 -26.66
C PHE A 169 -5.04 -9.60 -25.86
N SER A 170 -3.87 -9.63 -26.49
CA SER A 170 -2.60 -9.24 -25.88
C SER A 170 -2.61 -7.79 -25.40
N ILE A 171 -3.12 -6.86 -26.22
CA ILE A 171 -3.23 -5.43 -25.86
C ILE A 171 -4.15 -5.26 -24.66
N ALA A 172 -5.29 -5.97 -24.64
CA ALA A 172 -6.21 -5.96 -23.49
C ALA A 172 -5.53 -6.45 -22.21
N LEU A 173 -4.81 -7.58 -22.28
CA LEU A 173 -4.03 -8.10 -21.15
C LEU A 173 -2.93 -7.12 -20.70
N GLY A 174 -2.22 -6.51 -21.63
CA GLY A 174 -1.20 -5.49 -21.35
C GLY A 174 -1.78 -4.30 -20.58
N THR A 175 -2.97 -3.85 -20.97
CA THR A 175 -3.70 -2.76 -20.28
C THR A 175 -4.07 -3.17 -18.84
N VAL A 176 -4.54 -4.39 -18.65
CA VAL A 176 -4.85 -4.93 -17.30
C VAL A 176 -3.57 -5.06 -16.46
N ALA A 177 -2.47 -5.51 -17.05
CA ALA A 177 -1.17 -5.57 -16.37
C ALA A 177 -0.73 -4.18 -15.91
N MET A 178 -0.85 -3.15 -16.77
CA MET A 178 -0.52 -1.77 -16.44
C MET A 178 -1.36 -1.25 -15.26
N TYR A 179 -2.67 -1.55 -15.24
CA TYR A 179 -3.53 -1.20 -14.12
C TYR A 179 -3.04 -1.81 -12.79
N TYR A 180 -2.66 -3.10 -12.79
CA TYR A 180 -2.13 -3.76 -11.60
C TYR A 180 -0.81 -3.12 -11.13
N TYR A 181 0.05 -2.74 -12.05
CA TYR A 181 1.31 -2.08 -11.73
C TYR A 181 1.12 -0.69 -11.12
N VAL A 182 0.24 0.13 -11.69
CA VAL A 182 -0.07 1.45 -11.13
C VAL A 182 -0.62 1.31 -9.70
N ARG A 183 -1.50 0.35 -9.48
CA ARG A 183 -2.08 0.10 -8.15
C ARG A 183 -1.05 -0.43 -7.15
N SER A 184 -0.15 -1.30 -7.60
CA SER A 184 0.99 -1.79 -6.82
C SER A 184 1.93 -0.64 -6.42
N PHE A 185 2.25 0.24 -7.37
CA PHE A 185 3.11 1.39 -7.13
C PHE A 185 2.52 2.38 -6.12
N ARG A 186 1.22 2.69 -6.22
CA ARG A 186 0.52 3.53 -5.23
C ARG A 186 0.59 2.92 -3.84
N SER A 187 0.32 1.62 -3.71
CA SER A 187 0.40 0.92 -2.43
C SER A 187 1.82 0.91 -1.87
N TYR A 188 2.84 0.78 -2.73
CA TYR A 188 4.25 0.87 -2.35
C TYR A 188 4.61 2.26 -1.79
N ALA A 189 4.16 3.33 -2.41
CA ALA A 189 4.41 4.69 -1.95
C ALA A 189 3.82 4.91 -0.54
N ILE A 190 2.59 4.43 -0.30
CA ILE A 190 1.93 4.50 1.01
C ILE A 190 2.68 3.66 2.05
N VAL A 191 3.03 2.41 1.74
CA VAL A 191 3.80 1.55 2.63
C VAL A 191 5.14 2.18 3.00
N ARG A 192 5.83 2.76 2.02
CA ARG A 192 7.12 3.44 2.25
C ARG A 192 6.97 4.65 3.18
N SER A 193 5.93 5.46 3.02
CA SER A 193 5.68 6.62 3.90
C SER A 193 5.36 6.18 5.33
N LEU A 194 4.51 5.15 5.51
CA LEU A 194 4.16 4.62 6.82
C LEU A 194 5.34 3.96 7.54
N VAL A 195 6.20 3.25 6.81
CA VAL A 195 7.45 2.70 7.36
C VAL A 195 8.38 3.82 7.84
N ARG A 196 8.49 4.92 7.08
CA ARG A 196 9.29 6.09 7.50
C ARG A 196 8.68 6.76 8.73
N GLU A 197 7.36 6.93 8.74
CA GLU A 197 6.63 7.53 9.87
C GLU A 197 6.79 6.71 11.16
N SER A 198 6.71 5.38 11.08
CA SER A 198 6.92 4.50 12.23
C SER A 198 8.28 4.71 12.88
N THR A 199 9.33 4.83 12.07
CA THR A 199 10.70 5.06 12.55
C THR A 199 10.84 6.41 13.27
N VAL A 200 10.24 7.49 12.73
CA VAL A 200 10.28 8.82 13.34
C VAL A 200 9.50 8.86 14.66
N LYS A 201 8.31 8.22 14.70
CA LYS A 201 7.50 8.17 15.92
C LYS A 201 8.19 7.40 17.03
N LEU A 202 8.84 6.28 16.70
CA LEU A 202 9.60 5.52 17.69
C LEU A 202 10.74 6.33 18.29
N TYR A 203 11.47 7.08 17.47
CA TYR A 203 12.55 7.91 17.94
C TYR A 203 12.05 8.95 18.96
N ARG A 204 10.89 9.56 18.74
CA ARG A 204 10.26 10.48 19.71
C ARG A 204 9.88 9.77 21.01
N VAL A 205 9.21 8.62 20.92
CA VAL A 205 8.83 7.83 22.10
C VAL A 205 10.06 7.43 22.92
N TYR A 206 11.14 7.05 22.24
CA TYR A 206 12.41 6.71 22.92
C TYR A 206 13.04 7.92 23.62
N ILE A 207 13.08 9.08 22.97
CA ILE A 207 13.60 10.31 23.58
C ILE A 207 12.76 10.72 24.78
N ASP A 208 11.44 10.69 24.67
CA ASP A 208 10.54 11.02 25.77
C ASP A 208 10.74 10.06 26.96
N TYR A 209 10.91 8.76 26.70
CA TYR A 209 11.22 7.76 27.72
C TYR A 209 12.56 8.05 28.43
N VAL A 210 13.61 8.33 27.68
CA VAL A 210 14.94 8.64 28.22
C VAL A 210 14.92 9.92 29.06
N ASN A 211 14.21 10.94 28.59
CA ASN A 211 14.08 12.21 29.31
C ASN A 211 13.29 12.05 30.62
N HIS A 212 12.21 11.27 30.64
CA HIS A 212 11.48 10.99 31.88
C HIS A 212 12.33 10.21 32.89
N ARG A 213 13.10 9.24 32.44
CA ARG A 213 13.98 8.47 33.32
C ARG A 213 15.11 9.31 33.92
N SER A 214 15.60 10.31 33.18
CA SER A 214 16.64 11.21 33.69
C SER A 214 16.10 12.24 34.71
N THR A 215 14.83 12.59 34.67
CA THR A 215 14.19 13.47 35.64
C THR A 215 13.85 12.75 36.93
N ASP A 216 13.42 11.49 36.88
CA ASP A 216 13.13 10.69 38.07
C ASP A 216 14.40 10.31 38.86
N GLY A 217 15.56 10.21 38.19
CA GLY A 217 16.86 9.95 38.84
C GLY A 217 17.44 11.15 39.63
N LYS A 218 17.02 12.38 39.31
CA LYS A 218 17.49 13.61 39.97
C LYS A 218 16.70 13.99 41.22
N GLY A 219 15.57 13.35 41.46
CA GLY A 219 14.74 13.60 42.66
C GLY A 219 15.03 12.69 43.85
N ARG A 220 16.03 11.82 43.76
CA ARG A 220 16.39 10.86 44.85
C ARG A 220 17.82 11.03 45.38
N SER A 221 18.45 12.18 45.19
CA SER A 221 19.75 12.49 45.81
C SER A 221 19.58 13.51 46.93
#